data_fc6f585a33542e7b6a1f3d625fc0298b
#
_entry.id   fc6f585a33542e7b6a1f3d625fc0298b
#
_cell.length_a   1.000
_cell.length_b   1.000
_cell.length_c   1.000
_cell.angle_alpha   90.00
_cell.angle_beta   90.00
_cell.angle_gamma   90.00
#
_symmetry.space_group_name_H-M   'P 1'
#
loop_
_entity.id
_entity.type
_entity.pdbx_description
1 polymer ?
#
loop_
_entity_poly.entity_id
_entity_poly.type
_entity_poly.pdbx_seq_one_letter_code
_entity_poly.pdbx_strand_id
1 'polypeptide(L)'
;MAPTDNQGQYSACAAYSAATIVESIYWKLTGKLKQLDSHQIYALAKQLDGAVNIEGTYLEYAMQSVIRLCKVDPEFKFLENVQVKTFFNSKNSDTIELTKQLLHKYDFLQVGFNIDEGWYDCSKMNYVLKARGSSLGGHAVNLVGADYDGFYIQN
;
A
#
# COMPACT_ATOMS: atom_id res chain seq x y z
N MET A 1 -10.45 -5.77 6.93
CA MET A 1 -9.07 -5.84 6.37
C MET A 1 -8.22 -6.78 7.20
N ALA A 2 -7.18 -7.35 6.60
CA ALA A 2 -6.16 -8.07 7.34
C ALA A 2 -5.48 -7.12 8.35
N PRO A 3 -4.96 -7.63 9.49
CA PRO A 3 -4.14 -6.85 10.41
C PRO A 3 -2.91 -6.30 9.70
N THR A 4 -2.44 -5.13 10.12
CA THR A 4 -1.17 -4.57 9.62
C THR A 4 0.01 -5.20 10.34
N ASP A 5 1.06 -5.49 9.59
CA ASP A 5 2.35 -5.87 10.14
C ASP A 5 3.20 -4.63 10.44
N ASN A 6 4.04 -4.74 11.46
CA ASN A 6 4.98 -3.69 11.80
C ASN A 6 6.27 -3.85 10.98
N GLN A 7 6.55 -2.91 10.08
CA GLN A 7 7.78 -2.90 9.28
C GLN A 7 9.04 -2.54 10.07
N GLY A 8 8.90 -2.05 11.31
CA GLY A 8 10.03 -1.58 12.10
C GLY A 8 10.76 -0.41 11.42
N GLN A 9 12.08 -0.52 11.33
CA GLN A 9 12.95 0.49 10.71
C GLN A 9 13.32 0.18 9.24
N TYR A 10 12.72 -0.86 8.65
CA TYR A 10 12.99 -1.21 7.25
C TYR A 10 12.27 -0.28 6.29
N SER A 11 12.96 0.17 5.25
CA SER A 11 12.39 1.00 4.18
C SER A 11 11.54 0.17 3.19
N ALA A 12 10.68 -0.69 3.72
CA ALA A 12 9.90 -1.70 2.98
C ALA A 12 8.40 -1.40 2.93
N CYS A 13 7.98 -0.16 3.22
CA CYS A 13 6.57 0.24 3.31
C CYS A 13 5.75 -0.19 2.08
N ALA A 14 6.31 -0.10 0.88
CA ALA A 14 5.65 -0.53 -0.35
C ALA A 14 5.33 -2.04 -0.35
N ALA A 15 6.23 -2.89 0.18
CA ALA A 15 6.03 -4.34 0.24
C ALA A 15 5.00 -4.71 1.31
N TYR A 16 5.06 -4.09 2.49
CA TYR A 16 4.08 -4.28 3.55
C TYR A 16 2.67 -3.87 3.13
N SER A 17 2.55 -2.70 2.51
CA SER A 17 1.30 -2.21 1.95
C SER A 17 0.74 -3.15 0.87
N ALA A 18 1.58 -3.65 -0.05
CA ALA A 18 1.17 -4.61 -1.09
C ALA A 18 0.72 -5.96 -0.49
N ALA A 19 1.44 -6.49 0.51
CA ALA A 19 1.07 -7.69 1.22
C ALA A 19 -0.32 -7.55 1.86
N THR A 20 -0.53 -6.50 2.63
CA THR A 20 -1.79 -6.23 3.35
C THR A 20 -2.99 -6.15 2.40
N ILE A 21 -2.84 -5.57 1.19
CA ILE A 21 -3.93 -5.57 0.19
C ILE A 21 -4.29 -6.99 -0.23
N VAL A 22 -3.29 -7.81 -0.59
CA VAL A 22 -3.54 -9.17 -1.07
C VAL A 22 -4.12 -10.04 0.04
N GLU A 23 -3.61 -9.93 1.26
CA GLU A 23 -4.16 -10.59 2.45
C GLU A 23 -5.61 -10.18 2.73
N SER A 24 -5.93 -8.89 2.56
CA SER A 24 -7.28 -8.36 2.75
C SER A 24 -8.26 -8.89 1.70
N ILE A 25 -7.82 -8.97 0.44
CA ILE A 25 -8.61 -9.58 -0.63
C ILE A 25 -8.83 -11.07 -0.35
N TYR A 26 -7.77 -11.79 0.05
CA TYR A 26 -7.86 -13.21 0.42
C TYR A 26 -8.86 -13.42 1.56
N TRP A 27 -8.75 -12.61 2.62
CA TRP A 27 -9.69 -12.67 3.73
C TRP A 27 -11.15 -12.37 3.31
N LYS A 28 -11.34 -11.36 2.47
CA LYS A 28 -12.66 -10.99 1.94
C LYS A 28 -13.30 -12.14 1.15
N LEU A 29 -12.50 -12.87 0.35
CA LEU A 29 -12.98 -13.96 -0.50
C LEU A 29 -13.17 -15.28 0.25
N THR A 30 -12.36 -15.56 1.27
CA THR A 30 -12.29 -16.89 1.91
C THR A 30 -12.74 -16.91 3.36
N GLY A 31 -12.83 -15.75 4.02
CA GLY A 31 -13.06 -15.64 5.48
C GLY A 31 -11.84 -16.06 6.31
N LYS A 32 -10.70 -16.38 5.69
CA LYS A 32 -9.48 -16.85 6.38
C LYS A 32 -8.40 -15.76 6.30
N LEU A 33 -7.59 -15.67 7.35
CA LEU A 33 -6.37 -14.87 7.34
C LEU A 33 -5.20 -15.73 6.85
N LYS A 34 -4.38 -15.16 5.97
CA LYS A 34 -3.12 -15.76 5.52
C LYS A 34 -2.08 -14.65 5.39
N GLN A 35 -1.07 -14.72 6.24
CA GLN A 35 0.00 -13.74 6.27
C GLN A 35 1.02 -14.04 5.18
N LEU A 36 1.47 -13.00 4.49
CA LEU A 36 2.52 -13.04 3.47
C LEU A 36 3.83 -12.53 4.04
N ASP A 37 4.94 -13.05 3.55
CA ASP A 37 6.26 -12.60 3.95
C ASP A 37 6.62 -11.28 3.22
N SER A 38 6.39 -10.15 3.89
CA SER A 38 6.69 -8.81 3.36
C SER A 38 8.18 -8.60 3.09
N HIS A 39 9.07 -9.28 3.81
CA HIS A 39 10.52 -9.21 3.54
C HIS A 39 10.88 -9.92 2.23
N GLN A 40 10.27 -11.08 1.96
CA GLN A 40 10.45 -11.78 0.70
C GLN A 40 9.91 -10.96 -0.47
N ILE A 41 8.73 -10.33 -0.29
CA ILE A 41 8.15 -9.41 -1.28
C ILE A 41 9.12 -8.25 -1.55
N TYR A 42 9.66 -7.63 -0.51
CA TYR A 42 10.63 -6.53 -0.65
C TYR A 42 11.89 -6.96 -1.37
N ALA A 43 12.48 -8.10 -0.98
CA ALA A 43 13.68 -8.62 -1.63
C ALA A 43 13.48 -8.86 -3.14
N LEU A 44 12.32 -9.42 -3.53
CA LEU A 44 11.99 -9.61 -4.94
C LEU A 44 11.74 -8.27 -5.66
N ALA A 45 11.07 -7.33 -5.01
CA ALA A 45 10.83 -5.99 -5.56
C ALA A 45 12.16 -5.26 -5.84
N LYS A 46 13.15 -5.39 -4.93
CA LYS A 46 14.50 -4.85 -5.11
C LYS A 46 15.26 -5.46 -6.29
N GLN A 47 15.02 -6.74 -6.58
CA GLN A 47 15.56 -7.38 -7.79
C GLN A 47 14.90 -6.83 -9.07
N LEU A 48 13.60 -6.56 -9.02
CA LEU A 48 12.85 -6.05 -10.17
C LEU A 48 13.15 -4.58 -10.46
N ASP A 49 13.35 -3.76 -9.44
CA ASP A 49 13.66 -2.32 -9.60
C ASP A 49 15.12 -2.05 -9.99
N GLY A 50 15.99 -3.06 -9.86
CA GLY A 50 17.41 -2.97 -10.18
C GLY A 50 18.22 -2.04 -9.27
N ALA A 51 17.60 -1.50 -8.23
CA ALA A 51 18.21 -0.50 -7.33
C ALA A 51 18.56 -1.10 -5.95
N VAL A 52 19.27 -2.22 -5.96
CA VAL A 52 19.53 -3.07 -4.77
C VAL A 52 20.15 -2.29 -3.61
N ASN A 53 20.96 -1.28 -3.89
CA ASN A 53 21.67 -0.49 -2.88
C ASN A 53 20.92 0.81 -2.48
N ILE A 54 19.72 1.03 -3.00
CA ILE A 54 18.90 2.19 -2.66
C ILE A 54 17.76 1.71 -1.76
N GLU A 55 17.55 2.38 -0.63
CA GLU A 55 16.43 2.07 0.26
C GLU A 55 15.06 2.37 -0.39
N GLY A 56 14.07 1.60 0.01
CA GLY A 56 12.73 1.68 -0.57
C GLY A 56 12.60 0.92 -1.89
N THR A 57 11.41 0.91 -2.44
CA THR A 57 11.09 0.40 -3.78
C THR A 57 9.81 1.07 -4.29
N TYR A 58 9.56 0.97 -5.59
CA TYR A 58 8.34 1.51 -6.17
C TYR A 58 7.13 0.61 -5.87
N LEU A 59 5.96 1.22 -5.71
CA LEU A 59 4.70 0.52 -5.43
C LEU A 59 4.41 -0.56 -6.48
N GLU A 60 4.69 -0.26 -7.74
CA GLU A 60 4.47 -1.17 -8.85
C GLU A 60 5.30 -2.45 -8.71
N TYR A 61 6.59 -2.35 -8.37
CA TYR A 61 7.44 -3.52 -8.20
C TYR A 61 7.06 -4.34 -6.96
N ALA A 62 6.65 -3.67 -5.87
CA ALA A 62 6.12 -4.36 -4.70
C ALA A 62 4.86 -5.16 -5.04
N MET A 63 3.92 -4.57 -5.76
CA MET A 63 2.69 -5.25 -6.18
C MET A 63 2.95 -6.38 -7.18
N GLN A 64 3.84 -6.19 -8.15
CA GLN A 64 4.25 -7.25 -9.07
C GLN A 64 4.90 -8.42 -8.32
N SER A 65 5.70 -8.13 -7.29
CA SER A 65 6.39 -9.14 -6.48
C SER A 65 5.41 -9.99 -5.67
N VAL A 66 4.45 -9.37 -4.99
CA VAL A 66 3.45 -10.13 -4.22
C VAL A 66 2.60 -11.00 -5.13
N ILE A 67 2.16 -10.47 -6.29
CA ILE A 67 1.39 -11.26 -7.27
C ILE A 67 2.22 -12.44 -7.78
N ARG A 68 3.51 -12.22 -8.08
CA ARG A 68 4.40 -13.27 -8.56
C ARG A 68 4.61 -14.38 -7.54
N LEU A 69 4.81 -14.03 -6.27
CA LEU A 69 4.96 -14.98 -5.16
C LEU A 69 3.66 -15.77 -4.92
N CYS A 70 2.53 -15.10 -4.99
CA CYS A 70 1.23 -15.74 -4.76
C CYS A 70 0.77 -16.64 -5.92
N LYS A 71 1.20 -16.39 -7.15
CA LYS A 71 0.80 -17.20 -8.32
C LYS A 71 1.19 -18.69 -8.23
N VAL A 72 2.22 -19.02 -7.45
CA VAL A 72 2.65 -20.40 -7.24
C VAL A 72 1.87 -21.11 -6.12
N ASP A 73 1.08 -20.39 -5.35
CA ASP A 73 0.26 -20.91 -4.27
C ASP A 73 -1.19 -21.07 -4.74
N PRO A 74 -1.74 -22.31 -4.77
CA PRO A 74 -3.09 -22.58 -5.25
C PRO A 74 -4.18 -21.80 -4.50
N GLU A 75 -3.94 -21.41 -3.23
CA GLU A 75 -4.89 -20.61 -2.46
C GLU A 75 -5.06 -19.19 -3.00
N PHE A 76 -4.06 -18.66 -3.73
CA PHE A 76 -4.11 -17.35 -4.36
C PHE A 76 -4.46 -17.39 -5.85
N LYS A 77 -5.11 -18.46 -6.32
CA LYS A 77 -5.50 -18.64 -7.73
C LYS A 77 -6.32 -17.46 -8.29
N PHE A 78 -7.05 -16.73 -7.45
CA PHE A 78 -7.79 -15.53 -7.84
C PHE A 78 -6.89 -14.42 -8.41
N LEU A 79 -5.55 -14.44 -8.10
CA LEU A 79 -4.59 -13.48 -8.62
C LEU A 79 -4.11 -13.78 -10.06
N GLU A 80 -4.47 -14.91 -10.65
CA GLU A 80 -4.02 -15.27 -12.00
C GLU A 80 -4.39 -14.22 -13.05
N ASN A 81 -5.54 -13.56 -12.88
CA ASN A 81 -6.08 -12.56 -13.81
C ASN A 81 -5.97 -11.13 -13.26
N VAL A 82 -5.25 -10.91 -12.16
CA VAL A 82 -5.09 -9.56 -11.60
C VAL A 82 -4.11 -8.76 -12.44
N GLN A 83 -4.51 -7.55 -12.79
CA GLN A 83 -3.67 -6.57 -13.46
C GLN A 83 -3.33 -5.45 -12.48
N VAL A 84 -2.05 -5.11 -12.41
CA VAL A 84 -1.61 -3.89 -11.71
C VAL A 84 -1.88 -2.69 -12.61
N LYS A 85 -2.64 -1.72 -12.11
CA LYS A 85 -2.86 -0.45 -12.79
C LYS A 85 -2.25 0.66 -11.96
N THR A 86 -1.31 1.38 -12.53
CA THR A 86 -0.67 2.52 -11.90
C THR A 86 -1.32 3.80 -12.39
N PHE A 87 -1.73 4.64 -11.47
CA PHE A 87 -2.27 5.96 -11.75
C PHE A 87 -1.28 6.99 -11.23
N PHE A 88 -0.68 7.76 -12.12
CA PHE A 88 0.17 8.88 -11.73
C PHE A 88 -0.70 10.10 -11.43
N ASN A 89 -0.43 10.69 -10.29
CA ASN A 89 -1.17 11.83 -9.81
C ASN A 89 -0.45 13.13 -10.18
N SER A 90 -1.13 14.02 -10.88
CA SER A 90 -0.80 15.45 -10.92
C SER A 90 -1.56 16.14 -9.78
N LYS A 91 -1.00 17.19 -9.20
CA LYS A 91 -1.55 17.92 -8.02
C LYS A 91 -2.87 18.69 -8.32
N ASN A 92 -3.83 18.07 -8.97
CA ASN A 92 -5.11 18.68 -9.34
C ASN A 92 -6.24 18.22 -8.41
N SER A 93 -7.25 19.08 -8.19
CA SER A 93 -8.50 18.76 -7.48
C SER A 93 -9.17 17.48 -8.02
N ASP A 94 -9.06 17.24 -9.31
CA ASP A 94 -9.60 16.07 -10.00
C ASP A 94 -9.03 14.74 -9.47
N THR A 95 -7.87 14.78 -8.84
CA THR A 95 -7.21 13.59 -8.26
C THR A 95 -7.92 13.07 -7.04
N ILE A 96 -8.41 13.94 -6.16
CA ILE A 96 -9.14 13.53 -4.95
C ILE A 96 -10.40 12.80 -5.38
N GLU A 97 -11.14 13.38 -6.32
CA GLU A 97 -12.36 12.78 -6.82
C GLU A 97 -12.10 11.46 -7.55
N LEU A 98 -11.09 11.41 -8.41
CA LEU A 98 -10.66 10.16 -9.07
C LEU A 98 -10.27 9.09 -8.04
N THR A 99 -9.52 9.47 -7.00
CA THR A 99 -9.11 8.53 -5.95
C THR A 99 -10.32 7.98 -5.20
N LYS A 100 -11.32 8.82 -4.86
CA LYS A 100 -12.58 8.38 -4.25
C LYS A 100 -13.33 7.41 -5.16
N GLN A 101 -13.45 7.70 -6.44
CA GLN A 101 -14.09 6.83 -7.43
C GLN A 101 -13.37 5.48 -7.56
N LEU A 102 -12.03 5.49 -7.62
CA LEU A 102 -11.24 4.27 -7.68
C LEU A 102 -11.39 3.44 -6.41
N LEU A 103 -11.35 4.09 -5.24
CA LEU A 103 -11.52 3.42 -3.96
C LEU A 103 -12.93 2.78 -3.83
N HIS A 104 -13.96 3.50 -4.27
CA HIS A 104 -15.32 2.95 -4.32
C HIS A 104 -15.44 1.74 -5.26
N LYS A 105 -14.68 1.74 -6.36
CA LYS A 105 -14.70 0.66 -7.35
C LYS A 105 -13.90 -0.57 -6.93
N TYR A 106 -12.76 -0.38 -6.23
CA TYR A 106 -11.78 -1.43 -5.97
C TYR A 106 -11.61 -1.79 -4.48
N ASP A 107 -12.32 -1.13 -3.58
CA ASP A 107 -12.27 -1.29 -2.12
C ASP A 107 -10.95 -0.90 -1.44
N PHE A 108 -9.80 -1.15 -2.09
CA PHE A 108 -8.47 -0.89 -1.55
C PHE A 108 -7.58 -0.30 -2.61
N LEU A 109 -6.79 0.70 -2.25
CA LEU A 109 -5.77 1.29 -3.12
C LEU A 109 -4.44 1.37 -2.38
N GLN A 110 -3.37 0.87 -2.99
CA GLN A 110 -2.03 1.20 -2.55
C GLN A 110 -1.66 2.59 -3.04
N VAL A 111 -1.22 3.46 -2.13
CA VAL A 111 -0.83 4.84 -2.48
C VAL A 111 0.53 5.17 -1.89
N GLY A 112 1.26 6.01 -2.62
CA GLY A 112 2.51 6.61 -2.16
C GLY A 112 2.36 8.13 -2.10
N PHE A 113 2.83 8.72 -1.02
CA PHE A 113 2.88 10.17 -0.85
C PHE A 113 4.08 10.57 0.02
N ASN A 114 4.44 11.84 -0.05
CA ASN A 114 5.45 12.38 0.85
C ASN A 114 4.84 12.60 2.23
N ILE A 115 5.48 12.05 3.24
CA ILE A 115 5.15 12.32 4.64
C ILE A 115 5.95 13.51 5.14
N ASP A 116 5.42 14.15 6.17
CA ASP A 116 6.01 15.27 6.89
C ASP A 116 5.94 15.05 8.41
N GLU A 117 6.28 16.07 9.19
CA GLU A 117 6.25 15.98 10.65
C GLU A 117 4.84 15.67 11.21
N GLY A 118 3.79 16.08 10.51
CA GLY A 118 2.40 15.79 10.88
C GLY A 118 2.10 14.28 10.92
N TRP A 119 2.82 13.47 10.16
CA TRP A 119 2.69 12.01 10.20
C TRP A 119 3.01 11.43 11.58
N TYR A 120 4.10 11.87 12.20
CA TYR A 120 4.52 11.38 13.51
C TYR A 120 3.68 11.92 14.67
N ASP A 121 2.99 13.03 14.45
CA ASP A 121 2.11 13.65 15.44
C ASP A 121 0.65 13.21 15.33
N CYS A 122 0.29 12.36 14.38
CA CYS A 122 -1.11 11.99 14.11
C CYS A 122 -1.82 11.37 15.32
N SER A 123 -1.13 10.58 16.13
CA SER A 123 -1.70 10.02 17.37
C SER A 123 -2.09 11.10 18.40
N LYS A 124 -1.34 12.19 18.46
CA LYS A 124 -1.64 13.35 19.31
C LYS A 124 -2.82 14.19 18.78
N MET A 125 -3.20 13.98 17.52
CA MET A 125 -4.25 14.71 16.80
C MET A 125 -5.46 13.82 16.48
N ASN A 126 -5.77 12.87 17.36
CA ASN A 126 -6.87 11.90 17.19
C ASN A 126 -6.80 11.16 15.85
N TYR A 127 -5.59 10.79 15.43
CA TYR A 127 -5.31 10.09 14.17
C TYR A 127 -5.74 10.83 12.90
N VAL A 128 -5.88 12.15 12.97
CA VAL A 128 -6.09 12.99 11.79
C VAL A 128 -4.75 13.50 11.30
N LEU A 129 -4.38 13.11 10.06
CA LEU A 129 -3.17 13.61 9.41
C LEU A 129 -3.40 15.03 8.92
N LYS A 130 -2.55 15.94 9.33
CA LYS A 130 -2.52 17.33 8.84
C LYS A 130 -1.11 17.64 8.37
N ALA A 131 -0.98 18.15 7.16
CA ALA A 131 0.30 18.56 6.60
C ALA A 131 0.98 19.59 7.52
N ARG A 132 2.22 19.32 7.89
CA ARG A 132 3.00 20.17 8.80
C ARG A 132 4.50 20.02 8.56
N GLY A 133 5.18 21.14 8.40
CA GLY A 133 6.63 21.15 8.25
C GLY A 133 7.12 20.74 6.87
N SER A 134 8.34 20.24 6.82
CA SER A 134 9.02 19.84 5.59
C SER A 134 8.79 18.37 5.26
N SER A 135 8.88 17.99 3.99
CA SER A 135 8.83 16.59 3.57
C SER A 135 10.00 15.80 4.17
N LEU A 136 9.67 14.66 4.77
CA LEU A 136 10.63 13.72 5.39
C LEU A 136 10.92 12.52 4.49
N GLY A 137 10.19 12.34 3.39
CA GLY A 137 10.39 11.26 2.43
C GLY A 137 9.10 10.66 1.91
N GLY A 138 9.23 9.69 1.02
CA GLY A 138 8.11 8.93 0.48
C GLY A 138 7.67 7.82 1.45
N HIS A 139 6.35 7.59 1.52
CA HIS A 139 5.77 6.51 2.31
C HIS A 139 4.63 5.84 1.55
N ALA A 140 4.50 4.53 1.71
CA ALA A 140 3.44 3.73 1.09
C ALA A 140 2.45 3.25 2.14
N VAL A 141 1.17 3.44 1.85
CA VAL A 141 0.07 3.01 2.72
C VAL A 141 -1.09 2.50 1.88
N ASN A 142 -2.13 1.99 2.55
CA ASN A 142 -3.37 1.58 1.91
C ASN A 142 -4.50 2.55 2.24
N LEU A 143 -5.21 3.02 1.22
CA LEU A 143 -6.52 3.64 1.40
C LEU A 143 -7.59 2.55 1.47
N VAL A 144 -8.43 2.63 2.48
CA VAL A 144 -9.42 1.59 2.81
C VAL A 144 -10.84 2.11 2.89
N GLY A 145 -11.01 3.40 2.71
CA GLY A 145 -12.29 4.09 2.70
C GLY A 145 -12.12 5.59 2.50
N ALA A 146 -13.21 6.24 2.22
CA ALA A 146 -13.28 7.71 2.13
C ALA A 146 -14.66 8.18 2.55
N ASP A 147 -14.70 9.39 3.08
CA ASP A 147 -15.94 10.13 3.34
C ASP A 147 -15.84 11.57 2.82
N TYR A 148 -16.72 12.46 3.33
CA TYR A 148 -16.70 13.87 2.95
C TYR A 148 -15.41 14.55 3.41
N ASP A 149 -14.90 14.20 4.60
CA ASP A 149 -13.78 14.88 5.24
C ASP A 149 -12.41 14.37 4.78
N GLY A 150 -12.32 13.13 4.23
CA GLY A 150 -11.03 12.61 3.79
C GLY A 150 -10.99 11.13 3.45
N PHE A 151 -9.79 10.58 3.60
CA PHE A 151 -9.50 9.17 3.33
C PHE A 151 -9.15 8.43 4.62
N TYR A 152 -9.62 7.21 4.75
CA TYR A 152 -9.18 6.28 5.79
C TYR A 152 -7.95 5.53 5.33
N ILE A 153 -6.89 5.64 6.15
CA ILE A 153 -5.57 5.08 5.86
C ILE A 153 -5.32 3.90 6.79
N GLN A 154 -4.85 2.80 6.23
CA GLN A 154 -4.23 1.71 6.98
C GLN A 154 -2.72 1.75 6.74
N ASN A 155 -1.96 1.87 7.82
CA ASN A 155 -0.50 1.93 7.85
C ASN A 155 0.05 0.80 8.72
#